data_8de095ebd69fc4e12ad197449ed8ec9d
#
_entry.id   8de095ebd69fc4e12ad197449ed8ec9d
#
_cell.length_a   1.000
_cell.length_b   1.000
_cell.length_c   1.000
_cell.angle_alpha   90.00
_cell.angle_beta   90.00
_cell.angle_gamma   90.00
#
_symmetry.space_group_name_H-M   'P 1'
#
loop_
_entity.id
_entity.type
_entity.pdbx_description
1 polymer ?
#
loop_
_entity_poly.entity_id
_entity_poly.type
_entity_poly.pdbx_seq_one_letter_code
_entity_poly.pdbx_strand_id
1 'polypeptide(L)'
;MRFGVLAAIEVSSALVGIVVGIVSALYDAGYWALVLMHLSTALARTVGVWLGCRWRPGLPVRGVGVRSMLAFGGNLAGFSVVNYFARNLDNILIGRVWGARSLGFYSKAYNLLMLPLRQISAPMSAVAIPALSRLQDDGERFRDYYLKSLSIIVFFTAPLSLFCVVLADELILTILGSQWLDASGIFRLLAIGALAQPIGNTAGWLYVATGRTREMLKYGSIGVGLIVTSFFVGLPYGGDGVALCYSCVVLLWTWPCMHFAARSTLVDWKGILGAIGHPLLGALTAGVAVLVLRFLLRNTLAEWAVLLIGAVVMGAVYLLVVFYIFGRKKSYVSVLRSLRKTGSTSA
;
A
#
# COMPACT_ATOMS: atom_id res chain seq x y z
N MET A 1 8.50 -20.72 19.08
CA MET A 1 8.61 -20.78 17.60
C MET A 1 10.05 -20.54 17.22
N ARG A 2 10.63 -21.31 16.30
CA ARG A 2 12.04 -21.14 15.86
C ARG A 2 12.11 -20.14 14.73
N PHE A 3 11.89 -18.85 15.02
CA PHE A 3 11.87 -17.77 14.00
C PHE A 3 13.17 -17.71 13.19
N GLY A 4 14.33 -17.95 13.79
CA GLY A 4 15.61 -17.94 13.06
C GLY A 4 15.70 -19.03 11.97
N VAL A 5 15.17 -20.23 12.24
CA VAL A 5 15.13 -21.33 11.26
C VAL A 5 14.18 -20.98 10.11
N LEU A 6 13.04 -20.37 10.42
CA LEU A 6 12.06 -19.96 9.41
C LEU A 6 12.65 -18.87 8.51
N ALA A 7 13.30 -17.86 9.09
CA ALA A 7 13.96 -16.80 8.34
C ALA A 7 15.09 -17.35 7.45
N ALA A 8 15.90 -18.28 7.96
CA ALA A 8 16.94 -18.94 7.16
C ALA A 8 16.36 -19.71 5.97
N ILE A 9 15.24 -20.43 6.16
CA ILE A 9 14.53 -21.14 5.09
C ILE A 9 14.00 -20.16 4.05
N GLU A 10 13.41 -19.04 4.46
CA GLU A 10 12.88 -18.04 3.52
C GLU A 10 13.99 -17.41 2.68
N VAL A 11 15.09 -17.02 3.29
CA VAL A 11 16.23 -16.43 2.58
C VAL A 11 16.88 -17.44 1.63
N SER A 12 17.14 -18.66 2.09
CA SER A 12 17.75 -19.70 1.23
C SER A 12 16.84 -20.09 0.07
N SER A 13 15.53 -20.20 0.29
CA SER A 13 14.57 -20.50 -0.78
C SER A 13 14.49 -19.38 -1.82
N ALA A 14 14.54 -18.12 -1.38
CA ALA A 14 14.58 -16.97 -2.30
C ALA A 14 15.87 -16.98 -3.14
N LEU A 15 17.02 -17.29 -2.54
CA LEU A 15 18.30 -17.40 -3.26
C LEU A 15 18.25 -18.51 -4.32
N VAL A 16 17.74 -19.69 -3.97
CA VAL A 16 17.54 -20.79 -4.94
C VAL A 16 16.67 -20.35 -6.10
N GLY A 17 15.55 -19.67 -5.83
CA GLY A 17 14.69 -19.16 -6.88
C GLY A 17 15.39 -18.14 -7.79
N ILE A 18 16.10 -17.19 -7.22
CA ILE A 18 16.85 -16.18 -7.99
C ILE A 18 17.89 -16.85 -8.91
N VAL A 19 18.66 -17.79 -8.37
CA VAL A 19 19.66 -18.53 -9.17
C VAL A 19 18.99 -19.27 -10.32
N VAL A 20 17.91 -20.02 -10.07
CA VAL A 20 17.18 -20.75 -11.12
C VAL A 20 16.61 -19.77 -12.16
N GLY A 21 16.05 -18.63 -11.71
CA GLY A 21 15.52 -17.61 -12.62
C GLY A 21 16.60 -17.02 -13.53
N ILE A 22 17.75 -16.65 -12.97
CA ILE A 22 18.88 -16.11 -13.74
C ILE A 22 19.41 -17.15 -14.73
N VAL A 23 19.66 -18.37 -14.28
CA VAL A 23 20.15 -19.46 -15.14
C VAL A 23 19.17 -19.72 -16.28
N SER A 24 17.86 -19.83 -15.98
CA SER A 24 16.83 -20.03 -17.01
C SER A 24 16.75 -18.88 -18.01
N ALA A 25 16.95 -17.63 -17.55
CA ALA A 25 16.99 -16.47 -18.44
C ALA A 25 18.20 -16.48 -19.37
N LEU A 26 19.36 -16.94 -18.89
CA LEU A 26 20.59 -17.10 -19.72
C LEU A 26 20.45 -18.19 -20.80
N TYR A 27 19.53 -19.15 -20.58
CA TYR A 27 19.18 -20.18 -21.59
C TYR A 27 17.97 -19.75 -22.46
N ASP A 28 17.68 -18.45 -22.57
CA ASP A 28 16.61 -17.90 -23.40
C ASP A 28 15.21 -18.46 -23.11
N ALA A 29 14.96 -18.88 -21.87
CA ALA A 29 13.65 -19.40 -21.47
C ALA A 29 12.52 -18.35 -21.47
N GLY A 30 12.83 -17.08 -21.78
CA GLY A 30 11.87 -15.98 -21.85
C GLY A 30 11.04 -15.83 -20.56
N TYR A 31 9.72 -15.74 -20.69
CA TYR A 31 8.84 -15.60 -19.52
C TYR A 31 8.83 -16.83 -18.60
N TRP A 32 9.21 -18.02 -19.11
CA TRP A 32 9.32 -19.23 -18.31
C TRP A 32 10.39 -19.13 -17.22
N ALA A 33 11.39 -18.27 -17.38
CA ALA A 33 12.38 -18.02 -16.35
C ALA A 33 11.74 -17.51 -15.04
N LEU A 34 10.71 -16.64 -15.14
CA LEU A 34 9.96 -16.16 -13.99
C LEU A 34 9.10 -17.27 -13.35
N VAL A 35 8.49 -18.12 -14.17
CA VAL A 35 7.70 -19.27 -13.68
C VAL A 35 8.60 -20.24 -12.92
N LEU A 36 9.75 -20.60 -13.50
CA LEU A 36 10.72 -21.49 -12.86
C LEU A 36 11.28 -20.89 -11.56
N MET A 37 11.54 -19.59 -11.52
CA MET A 37 11.95 -18.88 -10.31
C MET A 37 10.92 -19.04 -9.19
N HIS A 38 9.64 -18.82 -9.47
CA HIS A 38 8.59 -18.96 -8.46
C HIS A 38 8.37 -20.39 -8.01
N LEU A 39 8.38 -21.36 -8.95
CA LEU A 39 8.23 -22.78 -8.64
C LEU A 39 9.39 -23.31 -7.81
N SER A 40 10.64 -22.99 -8.17
CA SER A 40 11.82 -23.41 -7.42
C SER A 40 11.87 -22.79 -6.03
N THR A 41 11.47 -21.51 -5.87
CA THR A 41 11.32 -20.88 -4.55
C THR A 41 10.30 -21.62 -3.70
N ALA A 42 9.12 -21.93 -4.25
CA ALA A 42 8.06 -22.64 -3.52
C ALA A 42 8.49 -24.06 -3.12
N LEU A 43 9.16 -24.79 -4.03
CA LEU A 43 9.68 -26.14 -3.75
C LEU A 43 10.77 -26.10 -2.68
N ALA A 44 11.75 -25.21 -2.81
CA ALA A 44 12.84 -25.07 -1.83
C ALA A 44 12.30 -24.69 -0.44
N ARG A 45 11.30 -23.79 -0.37
CA ARG A 45 10.61 -23.43 0.89
C ARG A 45 9.90 -24.63 1.50
N THR A 46 9.17 -25.39 0.70
CA THR A 46 8.46 -26.58 1.16
C THR A 46 9.42 -27.62 1.72
N VAL A 47 10.48 -27.95 0.97
CA VAL A 47 11.50 -28.90 1.42
C VAL A 47 12.20 -28.38 2.69
N GLY A 48 12.57 -27.09 2.72
CA GLY A 48 13.19 -26.46 3.88
C GLY A 48 12.34 -26.52 5.15
N VAL A 49 11.03 -26.28 5.04
CA VAL A 49 10.10 -26.41 6.17
C VAL A 49 9.97 -27.85 6.63
N TRP A 50 9.85 -28.81 5.72
CA TRP A 50 9.78 -30.24 6.07
C TRP A 50 11.04 -30.70 6.81
N LEU A 51 12.21 -30.34 6.33
CA LEU A 51 13.48 -30.66 6.99
C LEU A 51 13.64 -29.94 8.34
N GLY A 52 13.23 -28.67 8.43
CA GLY A 52 13.33 -27.87 9.65
C GLY A 52 12.36 -28.27 10.74
N CYS A 53 11.14 -28.67 10.39
CA CYS A 53 10.10 -29.10 11.34
C CYS A 53 10.30 -30.51 11.85
N ARG A 54 11.03 -31.38 11.13
CA ARG A 54 11.22 -32.81 11.42
C ARG A 54 9.89 -33.56 11.67
N TRP A 55 8.78 -32.98 11.20
CA TRP A 55 7.46 -33.55 11.32
C TRP A 55 7.26 -34.63 10.25
N ARG A 56 6.77 -35.80 10.68
CA ARG A 56 6.38 -36.88 9.75
C ARG A 56 4.89 -37.09 9.88
N PRO A 57 4.14 -37.08 8.76
CA PRO A 57 2.71 -37.37 8.81
C PRO A 57 2.49 -38.82 9.29
N GLY A 58 1.59 -38.98 10.26
CA GLY A 58 1.12 -40.31 10.67
C GLY A 58 0.19 -40.90 9.63
N LEU A 59 -0.14 -42.17 9.79
CA LEU A 59 -1.14 -42.86 8.95
C LEU A 59 -2.51 -42.20 9.09
N PRO A 60 -3.30 -42.15 8.00
CA PRO A 60 -4.63 -41.54 8.01
C PRO A 60 -5.53 -42.24 9.05
N VAL A 61 -6.06 -41.46 10.00
CA VAL A 61 -7.02 -41.95 10.99
C VAL A 61 -8.43 -41.65 10.49
N ARG A 62 -9.30 -42.64 10.44
CA ARG A 62 -10.70 -42.48 10.06
C ARG A 62 -11.50 -41.89 11.24
N GLY A 63 -12.46 -41.01 10.94
CA GLY A 63 -13.38 -40.46 11.95
C GLY A 63 -12.99 -39.19 12.65
N VAL A 64 -11.87 -38.54 12.27
CA VAL A 64 -11.37 -37.26 12.87
C VAL A 64 -12.03 -35.98 12.34
N GLY A 65 -13.22 -36.03 11.81
CA GLY A 65 -13.95 -34.83 11.38
C GLY A 65 -13.35 -34.11 10.15
N VAL A 66 -12.64 -34.84 9.29
CA VAL A 66 -11.97 -34.30 8.08
C VAL A 66 -12.93 -33.50 7.21
N ARG A 67 -14.23 -33.87 7.16
CA ARG A 67 -15.24 -33.16 6.36
C ARG A 67 -15.44 -31.71 6.84
N SER A 68 -15.45 -31.46 8.15
CA SER A 68 -15.60 -30.10 8.70
C SER A 68 -14.34 -29.28 8.46
N MET A 69 -13.16 -29.89 8.57
CA MET A 69 -11.88 -29.24 8.26
C MET A 69 -11.77 -28.91 6.77
N LEU A 70 -12.18 -29.82 5.88
CA LEU A 70 -12.23 -29.57 4.43
C LEU A 70 -13.25 -28.48 4.07
N ALA A 71 -14.42 -28.47 4.71
CA ALA A 71 -15.42 -27.44 4.50
C ALA A 71 -14.88 -26.06 4.96
N PHE A 72 -14.25 -25.99 6.12
CA PHE A 72 -13.61 -24.77 6.61
C PHE A 72 -12.48 -24.31 5.69
N GLY A 73 -11.55 -25.20 5.35
CA GLY A 73 -10.43 -24.91 4.44
C GLY A 73 -10.90 -24.55 3.04
N GLY A 74 -11.91 -25.24 2.51
CA GLY A 74 -12.53 -24.96 1.21
C GLY A 74 -13.21 -23.59 1.16
N ASN A 75 -13.95 -23.23 2.22
CA ASN A 75 -14.56 -21.91 2.34
C ASN A 75 -13.49 -20.80 2.40
N LEU A 76 -12.42 -21.00 3.17
CA LEU A 76 -11.32 -20.05 3.28
C LEU A 76 -10.56 -19.91 1.95
N ALA A 77 -10.29 -21.04 1.28
CA ALA A 77 -9.66 -21.04 -0.04
C ALA A 77 -10.56 -20.36 -1.09
N GLY A 78 -11.86 -20.69 -1.11
CA GLY A 78 -12.84 -20.04 -1.99
C GLY A 78 -12.90 -18.52 -1.78
N PHE A 79 -12.97 -18.08 -0.53
CA PHE A 79 -12.91 -16.65 -0.20
C PHE A 79 -11.60 -16.02 -0.69
N SER A 80 -10.46 -16.68 -0.49
CA SER A 80 -9.16 -16.18 -0.93
C SER A 80 -9.07 -16.05 -2.45
N VAL A 81 -9.62 -17.00 -3.19
CA VAL A 81 -9.70 -16.98 -4.66
C VAL A 81 -10.58 -15.83 -5.14
N VAL A 82 -11.79 -15.68 -4.59
CA VAL A 82 -12.68 -14.57 -4.95
C VAL A 82 -12.04 -13.23 -4.65
N ASN A 83 -11.42 -13.07 -3.50
CA ASN A 83 -10.74 -11.86 -3.10
C ASN A 83 -9.50 -11.55 -3.99
N TYR A 84 -8.77 -12.59 -4.41
CA TYR A 84 -7.67 -12.44 -5.37
C TYR A 84 -8.17 -11.88 -6.70
N PHE A 85 -9.22 -12.47 -7.27
CA PHE A 85 -9.79 -11.99 -8.54
C PHE A 85 -10.36 -10.57 -8.41
N ALA A 86 -11.06 -10.26 -7.33
CA ALA A 86 -11.57 -8.91 -7.08
C ALA A 86 -10.45 -7.84 -7.01
N ARG A 87 -9.32 -8.19 -6.41
CA ARG A 87 -8.17 -7.27 -6.26
C ARG A 87 -7.28 -7.16 -7.49
N ASN A 88 -7.36 -8.12 -8.41
CA ASN A 88 -6.55 -8.16 -9.64
C ASN A 88 -7.40 -8.00 -10.89
N LEU A 89 -8.67 -7.63 -10.74
CA LEU A 89 -9.60 -7.51 -11.86
C LEU A 89 -9.15 -6.44 -12.87
N ASP A 90 -8.57 -5.35 -12.40
CA ASP A 90 -7.94 -4.32 -13.24
C ASP A 90 -6.87 -4.91 -14.16
N ASN A 91 -5.96 -5.69 -13.58
CA ASN A 91 -4.90 -6.36 -14.34
C ASN A 91 -5.46 -7.36 -15.35
N ILE A 92 -6.48 -8.14 -14.96
CA ILE A 92 -7.14 -9.12 -15.86
C ILE A 92 -7.83 -8.39 -17.02
N LEU A 93 -8.58 -7.33 -16.75
CA LEU A 93 -9.30 -6.56 -17.75
C LEU A 93 -8.36 -5.87 -18.74
N ILE A 94 -7.33 -5.16 -18.23
CA ILE A 94 -6.33 -4.50 -19.04
C ILE A 94 -5.58 -5.52 -19.90
N GLY A 95 -5.12 -6.62 -19.30
CA GLY A 95 -4.40 -7.67 -20.03
C GLY A 95 -5.23 -8.33 -21.11
N ARG A 96 -6.54 -8.53 -20.88
CA ARG A 96 -7.46 -9.15 -21.85
C ARG A 96 -7.83 -8.22 -23.01
N VAL A 97 -8.04 -6.93 -22.76
CA VAL A 97 -8.55 -5.98 -23.74
C VAL A 97 -7.42 -5.23 -24.46
N TRP A 98 -6.38 -4.82 -23.73
CA TRP A 98 -5.30 -3.97 -24.22
C TRP A 98 -3.96 -4.72 -24.38
N GLY A 99 -3.92 -5.99 -24.00
CA GLY A 99 -2.77 -6.87 -24.17
C GLY A 99 -1.68 -6.71 -23.13
N ALA A 100 -0.65 -7.54 -23.27
CA ALA A 100 0.42 -7.71 -22.28
C ALA A 100 1.28 -6.44 -22.07
N ARG A 101 1.48 -5.63 -23.13
CA ARG A 101 2.28 -4.39 -23.05
C ARG A 101 1.60 -3.36 -22.15
N SER A 102 0.32 -3.07 -22.36
CA SER A 102 -0.46 -2.15 -21.53
C SER A 102 -0.58 -2.62 -20.09
N LEU A 103 -0.79 -3.94 -19.89
CA LEU A 103 -0.76 -4.54 -18.55
C LEU A 103 0.59 -4.35 -17.89
N GLY A 104 1.69 -4.50 -18.64
CA GLY A 104 3.05 -4.27 -18.15
C GLY A 104 3.23 -2.85 -17.60
N PHE A 105 2.84 -1.84 -18.36
CA PHE A 105 2.91 -0.43 -17.93
C PHE A 105 2.06 -0.16 -16.70
N TYR A 106 0.80 -0.61 -16.69
CA TYR A 106 -0.12 -0.41 -15.56
C TYR A 106 0.40 -1.09 -14.28
N SER A 107 0.76 -2.38 -14.36
CA SER A 107 1.19 -3.14 -13.20
C SER A 107 2.51 -2.64 -12.61
N LYS A 108 3.46 -2.20 -13.45
CA LYS A 108 4.72 -1.61 -13.00
C LYS A 108 4.50 -0.25 -12.34
N ALA A 109 3.67 0.62 -12.93
CA ALA A 109 3.30 1.90 -12.35
C ALA A 109 2.63 1.71 -10.96
N TYR A 110 1.63 0.81 -10.88
CA TYR A 110 0.93 0.50 -9.63
C TYR A 110 1.87 -0.05 -8.54
N ASN A 111 2.71 -1.03 -8.87
CA ASN A 111 3.64 -1.64 -7.91
C ASN A 111 4.70 -0.66 -7.42
N LEU A 112 5.26 0.17 -8.31
CA LEU A 112 6.25 1.19 -7.94
C LEU A 112 5.65 2.21 -6.94
N LEU A 113 4.42 2.65 -7.20
CA LEU A 113 3.71 3.60 -6.33
C LEU A 113 3.34 2.97 -4.98
N MET A 114 2.83 1.74 -4.99
CA MET A 114 2.32 1.09 -3.78
C MET A 114 3.43 0.61 -2.84
N LEU A 115 4.63 0.35 -3.33
CA LEU A 115 5.74 -0.16 -2.52
C LEU A 115 6.06 0.76 -1.33
N PRO A 116 6.42 2.05 -1.51
CA PRO A 116 6.73 2.93 -0.39
C PRO A 116 5.51 3.23 0.50
N LEU A 117 4.31 3.34 -0.09
CA LEU A 117 3.09 3.59 0.68
C LEU A 117 2.74 2.44 1.63
N ARG A 118 2.93 1.19 1.20
CA ARG A 118 2.72 0.00 2.04
C ARG A 118 3.74 -0.05 3.18
N GLN A 119 5.01 0.32 2.94
CA GLN A 119 6.05 0.35 3.97
C GLN A 119 5.76 1.37 5.08
N ILE A 120 5.01 2.43 4.79
CA ILE A 120 4.55 3.39 5.79
C ILE A 120 3.27 2.89 6.48
N SER A 121 2.29 2.44 5.70
CA SER A 121 0.93 2.15 6.20
C SER A 121 0.86 0.86 7.02
N ALA A 122 1.63 -0.18 6.69
CA ALA A 122 1.55 -1.46 7.36
C ALA A 122 2.04 -1.41 8.83
N PRO A 123 3.20 -0.83 9.17
CA PRO A 123 3.62 -0.68 10.57
C PRO A 123 2.66 0.20 11.37
N MET A 124 2.14 1.28 10.76
CA MET A 124 1.17 2.15 11.43
C MET A 124 -0.10 1.39 11.80
N SER A 125 -0.65 0.57 10.90
CA SER A 125 -1.82 -0.26 11.18
C SER A 125 -1.56 -1.28 12.28
N ALA A 126 -0.40 -1.92 12.27
CA ALA A 126 -0.01 -2.92 13.26
C ALA A 126 0.05 -2.35 14.70
N VAL A 127 0.36 -1.07 14.84
CA VAL A 127 0.40 -0.38 16.14
C VAL A 127 -0.95 0.27 16.47
N ALA A 128 -1.60 0.92 15.51
CA ALA A 128 -2.81 1.69 15.74
C ALA A 128 -4.01 0.81 16.14
N ILE A 129 -4.22 -0.32 15.48
CA ILE A 129 -5.38 -1.18 15.73
C ILE A 129 -5.41 -1.70 17.17
N PRO A 130 -4.35 -2.37 17.71
CA PRO A 130 -4.36 -2.85 19.10
C PRO A 130 -4.46 -1.72 20.13
N ALA A 131 -3.82 -0.57 19.86
CA ALA A 131 -3.89 0.57 20.77
C ALA A 131 -5.31 1.16 20.85
N LEU A 132 -5.97 1.34 19.70
CA LEU A 132 -7.36 1.78 19.65
C LEU A 132 -8.32 0.78 20.33
N SER A 133 -8.12 -0.52 20.13
CA SER A 133 -8.94 -1.55 20.77
C SER A 133 -8.87 -1.51 22.29
N ARG A 134 -7.72 -1.10 22.87
CA ARG A 134 -7.57 -0.93 24.33
C ARG A 134 -8.23 0.35 24.86
N LEU A 135 -8.47 1.32 23.99
CA LEU A 135 -9.05 2.62 24.33
C LEU A 135 -10.55 2.71 24.02
N GLN A 136 -11.18 1.62 23.59
CA GLN A 136 -12.58 1.62 23.14
C GLN A 136 -13.56 2.13 24.19
N ASP A 137 -13.26 1.96 25.49
CA ASP A 137 -14.11 2.37 26.61
C ASP A 137 -13.86 3.82 27.05
N ASP A 138 -12.80 4.48 26.52
CA ASP A 138 -12.46 5.88 26.78
C ASP A 138 -12.54 6.68 25.46
N GLY A 139 -13.72 7.19 25.17
CA GLY A 139 -14.00 7.82 23.87
C GLY A 139 -13.14 9.03 23.55
N GLU A 140 -12.73 9.84 24.56
CA GLU A 140 -11.88 11.00 24.32
C GLU A 140 -10.46 10.59 23.96
N ARG A 141 -9.86 9.66 24.73
CA ARG A 141 -8.53 9.14 24.43
C ARG A 141 -8.51 8.35 23.12
N PHE A 142 -9.58 7.60 22.82
CA PHE A 142 -9.75 6.92 21.54
C PHE A 142 -9.71 7.90 20.38
N ARG A 143 -10.51 8.98 20.45
CA ARG A 143 -10.56 10.04 19.45
C ARG A 143 -9.20 10.69 19.26
N ASP A 144 -8.56 11.11 20.33
CA ASP A 144 -7.28 11.81 20.27
C ASP A 144 -6.16 10.91 19.71
N TYR A 145 -6.14 9.64 20.10
CA TYR A 145 -5.16 8.67 19.57
C TYR A 145 -5.40 8.41 18.09
N TYR A 146 -6.66 8.25 17.66
CA TYR A 146 -7.02 8.06 16.27
C TYR A 146 -6.60 9.25 15.40
N LEU A 147 -7.00 10.47 15.78
CA LEU A 147 -6.67 11.68 15.03
C LEU A 147 -5.16 11.92 14.94
N LYS A 148 -4.43 11.62 16.00
CA LYS A 148 -2.98 11.69 16.02
C LYS A 148 -2.35 10.65 15.06
N SER A 149 -2.83 9.42 15.07
CA SER A 149 -2.37 8.35 14.18
C SER A 149 -2.69 8.66 12.71
N LEU A 150 -3.89 9.20 12.44
CA LEU A 150 -4.29 9.68 11.12
C LEU A 150 -3.37 10.81 10.63
N SER A 151 -3.07 11.79 11.49
CA SER A 151 -2.17 12.89 11.14
C SER A 151 -0.76 12.40 10.82
N ILE A 152 -0.25 11.39 11.53
CA ILE A 152 1.08 10.82 11.28
C ILE A 152 1.12 10.10 9.92
N ILE A 153 0.12 9.28 9.60
CA ILE A 153 0.14 8.55 8.34
C ILE A 153 0.08 9.53 7.15
N VAL A 154 -0.77 10.57 7.25
CA VAL A 154 -0.87 11.60 6.21
C VAL A 154 0.40 12.45 6.14
N PHE A 155 1.06 12.71 7.27
CA PHE A 155 2.34 13.45 7.32
C PHE A 155 3.41 12.80 6.44
N PHE A 156 3.48 11.47 6.38
CA PHE A 156 4.45 10.77 5.54
C PHE A 156 3.92 10.50 4.13
N THR A 157 2.65 10.15 3.98
CA THR A 157 2.12 9.71 2.68
C THR A 157 1.74 10.86 1.75
N ALA A 158 1.29 12.01 2.28
CA ALA A 158 0.89 13.13 1.42
C ALA A 158 2.06 13.73 0.62
N PRO A 159 3.22 14.11 1.23
CA PRO A 159 4.35 14.62 0.45
C PRO A 159 4.91 13.57 -0.50
N LEU A 160 4.94 12.29 -0.12
CA LEU A 160 5.36 11.20 -0.98
C LEU A 160 4.46 11.05 -2.21
N SER A 161 3.14 11.04 -2.03
CA SER A 161 2.20 10.94 -3.15
C SER A 161 2.29 12.14 -4.09
N LEU A 162 2.40 13.37 -3.55
CA LEU A 162 2.56 14.57 -4.38
C LEU A 162 3.91 14.62 -5.10
N PHE A 163 4.98 14.15 -4.47
CA PHE A 163 6.26 13.94 -5.13
C PHE A 163 6.13 13.02 -6.34
N CYS A 164 5.42 11.90 -6.17
CA CYS A 164 5.13 10.96 -7.26
C CYS A 164 4.25 11.59 -8.36
N VAL A 165 3.29 12.46 -8.02
CA VAL A 165 2.47 13.16 -9.02
C VAL A 165 3.30 14.13 -9.85
N VAL A 166 4.13 14.95 -9.18
CA VAL A 166 4.88 16.04 -9.83
C VAL A 166 6.04 15.52 -10.66
N LEU A 167 6.78 14.53 -10.14
CA LEU A 167 7.99 14.00 -10.76
C LEU A 167 7.80 12.59 -11.34
N ALA A 168 6.58 12.31 -11.85
CA ALA A 168 6.24 10.99 -12.40
C ALA A 168 7.16 10.57 -13.54
N ASP A 169 7.45 11.46 -14.49
CA ASP A 169 8.27 11.16 -15.66
C ASP A 169 9.72 10.88 -15.25
N GLU A 170 10.28 11.75 -14.40
CA GLU A 170 11.64 11.62 -13.88
C GLU A 170 11.83 10.34 -13.04
N LEU A 171 10.80 9.98 -12.24
CA LEU A 171 10.80 8.72 -11.46
C LEU A 171 10.82 7.51 -12.38
N ILE A 172 9.93 7.47 -13.37
CA ILE A 172 9.84 6.35 -14.30
C ILE A 172 11.13 6.24 -15.12
N LEU A 173 11.63 7.34 -15.68
CA LEU A 173 12.87 7.33 -16.46
C LEU A 173 14.08 6.88 -15.66
N THR A 174 14.22 7.35 -14.43
CA THR A 174 15.39 7.04 -13.59
C THR A 174 15.35 5.62 -13.03
N ILE A 175 14.17 5.12 -12.62
CA ILE A 175 14.06 3.82 -11.94
C ILE A 175 13.84 2.67 -12.92
N LEU A 176 13.02 2.88 -13.96
CA LEU A 176 12.62 1.83 -14.89
C LEU A 176 13.29 1.96 -16.26
N GLY A 177 13.72 3.16 -16.63
CA GLY A 177 14.32 3.46 -17.94
C GLY A 177 13.33 3.97 -18.99
N SER A 178 13.87 4.45 -20.11
CA SER A 178 13.11 5.12 -21.19
C SER A 178 12.02 4.24 -21.83
N GLN A 179 12.22 2.92 -21.87
CA GLN A 179 11.22 1.98 -22.39
C GLN A 179 9.91 1.95 -21.60
N TRP A 180 9.88 2.53 -20.38
CA TRP A 180 8.71 2.58 -19.51
C TRP A 180 8.03 3.95 -19.46
N LEU A 181 8.44 4.89 -20.30
CA LEU A 181 7.92 6.27 -20.26
C LEU A 181 6.38 6.32 -20.44
N ASP A 182 5.82 5.43 -21.25
CA ASP A 182 4.36 5.29 -21.44
C ASP A 182 3.61 4.96 -20.12
N ALA A 183 4.32 4.47 -19.10
CA ALA A 183 3.73 4.21 -17.78
C ALA A 183 3.62 5.46 -16.90
N SER A 184 4.26 6.59 -17.27
CA SER A 184 4.32 7.79 -16.42
C SER A 184 2.96 8.47 -16.26
N GLY A 185 2.13 8.49 -17.30
CA GLY A 185 0.74 8.97 -17.25
C GLY A 185 -0.09 8.17 -16.25
N ILE A 186 -0.06 6.84 -16.38
CA ILE A 186 -0.73 5.91 -15.47
C ILE A 186 -0.24 6.11 -14.02
N PHE A 187 1.08 6.20 -13.82
CA PHE A 187 1.70 6.41 -12.52
C PHE A 187 1.23 7.71 -11.85
N ARG A 188 1.19 8.82 -12.61
CA ARG A 188 0.73 10.13 -12.14
C ARG A 188 -0.74 10.08 -11.72
N LEU A 189 -1.59 9.47 -12.54
CA LEU A 189 -3.03 9.32 -12.25
C LEU A 189 -3.28 8.48 -11.00
N LEU A 190 -2.60 7.35 -10.85
CA LEU A 190 -2.67 6.52 -9.66
C LEU A 190 -2.14 7.24 -8.40
N ALA A 191 -1.08 8.05 -8.54
CA ALA A 191 -0.51 8.81 -7.43
C ALA A 191 -1.48 9.88 -6.88
N ILE A 192 -2.37 10.43 -7.70
CA ILE A 192 -3.48 11.29 -7.24
C ILE A 192 -4.41 10.51 -6.32
N GLY A 193 -4.83 9.31 -6.70
CA GLY A 193 -5.64 8.43 -5.84
C GLY A 193 -4.94 8.02 -4.55
N ALA A 194 -3.63 7.86 -4.61
CA ALA A 194 -2.79 7.51 -3.47
C ALA A 194 -2.75 8.58 -2.36
N LEU A 195 -3.17 9.81 -2.61
CA LEU A 195 -3.37 10.83 -1.55
C LEU A 195 -4.49 10.46 -0.58
N ALA A 196 -5.57 9.86 -1.07
CA ALA A 196 -6.73 9.52 -0.25
C ALA A 196 -6.69 8.08 0.30
N GLN A 197 -6.02 7.16 -0.38
CA GLN A 197 -6.00 5.75 -0.03
C GLN A 197 -5.53 5.46 1.41
N PRO A 198 -4.41 6.05 1.92
CA PRO A 198 -4.00 5.85 3.32
C PRO A 198 -5.04 6.38 4.31
N ILE A 199 -5.73 7.48 3.98
CA ILE A 199 -6.81 8.05 4.81
C ILE A 199 -7.98 7.06 4.86
N GLY A 200 -8.46 6.59 3.71
CA GLY A 200 -9.54 5.60 3.62
C GLY A 200 -9.25 4.30 4.34
N ASN A 201 -8.00 3.83 4.31
CA ASN A 201 -7.58 2.63 5.02
C ASN A 201 -7.72 2.75 6.54
N THR A 202 -7.60 3.96 7.12
CA THR A 202 -7.79 4.17 8.57
C THR A 202 -9.23 4.00 9.02
N ALA A 203 -10.22 4.05 8.12
CA ALA A 203 -11.59 3.69 8.44
C ALA A 203 -11.70 2.23 8.92
N GLY A 204 -10.87 1.34 8.38
CA GLY A 204 -10.75 -0.04 8.84
C GLY A 204 -10.32 -0.15 10.30
N TRP A 205 -9.46 0.75 10.77
CA TRP A 205 -9.03 0.75 12.18
C TRP A 205 -10.20 1.03 13.13
N LEU A 206 -11.08 1.97 12.78
CA LEU A 206 -12.27 2.29 13.56
C LEU A 206 -13.22 1.09 13.66
N TYR A 207 -13.50 0.43 12.54
CA TYR A 207 -14.35 -0.76 12.52
C TYR A 207 -13.80 -1.91 13.34
N VAL A 208 -12.50 -2.22 13.17
CA VAL A 208 -11.84 -3.34 13.88
C VAL A 208 -11.76 -3.04 15.38
N ALA A 209 -11.31 -1.84 15.76
CA ALA A 209 -11.15 -1.46 17.16
C ALA A 209 -12.48 -1.42 17.92
N THR A 210 -13.59 -1.09 17.26
CA THR A 210 -14.95 -1.04 17.87
C THR A 210 -15.76 -2.34 17.66
N GLY A 211 -15.16 -3.38 17.06
CA GLY A 211 -15.84 -4.66 16.82
C GLY A 211 -16.92 -4.64 15.74
N ARG A 212 -17.08 -3.53 14.98
CA ARG A 212 -18.12 -3.35 13.94
C ARG A 212 -17.76 -3.98 12.59
N THR A 213 -17.33 -5.23 12.61
CA THR A 213 -16.86 -5.96 11.41
C THR A 213 -17.98 -6.18 10.37
N ARG A 214 -19.24 -6.28 10.80
CA ARG A 214 -20.40 -6.39 9.89
C ARG A 214 -20.60 -5.12 9.06
N GLU A 215 -20.44 -3.95 9.68
CA GLU A 215 -20.50 -2.66 8.96
C GLU A 215 -19.29 -2.49 8.04
N MET A 216 -18.11 -2.90 8.50
CA MET A 216 -16.90 -2.93 7.66
C MET A 216 -17.12 -3.77 6.39
N LEU A 217 -17.72 -4.95 6.52
CA LEU A 217 -18.05 -5.79 5.37
C LEU A 217 -19.05 -5.09 4.44
N LYS A 218 -20.13 -4.52 4.99
CA LYS A 218 -21.17 -3.82 4.20
C LYS A 218 -20.59 -2.65 3.40
N TYR A 219 -19.92 -1.71 4.06
CA TYR A 219 -19.38 -0.52 3.40
C TYR A 219 -18.13 -0.83 2.57
N GLY A 220 -17.32 -1.81 3.00
CA GLY A 220 -16.21 -2.33 2.23
C GLY A 220 -16.67 -2.94 0.91
N SER A 221 -17.75 -3.76 0.93
CA SER A 221 -18.32 -4.34 -0.31
C SER A 221 -18.86 -3.29 -1.26
N ILE A 222 -19.49 -2.22 -0.75
CA ILE A 222 -19.93 -1.08 -1.58
C ILE A 222 -18.71 -0.42 -2.23
N GLY A 223 -17.65 -0.16 -1.46
CA GLY A 223 -16.40 0.42 -1.99
C GLY A 223 -15.76 -0.46 -3.07
N VAL A 224 -15.69 -1.77 -2.85
CA VAL A 224 -15.21 -2.74 -3.86
C VAL A 224 -16.08 -2.70 -5.11
N GLY A 225 -17.41 -2.68 -4.97
CA GLY A 225 -18.33 -2.55 -6.11
C GLY A 225 -18.10 -1.29 -6.93
N LEU A 226 -17.89 -0.15 -6.27
CA LEU A 226 -17.58 1.12 -6.94
C LEU A 226 -16.23 1.06 -7.67
N ILE A 227 -15.20 0.47 -7.05
CA ILE A 227 -13.88 0.28 -7.68
C ILE A 227 -14.00 -0.63 -8.90
N VAL A 228 -14.69 -1.77 -8.79
CA VAL A 228 -14.92 -2.68 -9.92
C VAL A 228 -15.64 -1.98 -11.05
N THR A 229 -16.70 -1.21 -10.75
CA THR A 229 -17.41 -0.42 -11.75
C THR A 229 -16.50 0.60 -12.43
N SER A 230 -15.62 1.26 -11.66
CA SER A 230 -14.65 2.22 -12.21
C SER A 230 -13.69 1.59 -13.23
N PHE A 231 -13.32 0.34 -13.03
CA PHE A 231 -12.47 -0.38 -13.99
C PHE A 231 -13.19 -0.57 -15.33
N PHE A 232 -14.47 -0.97 -15.31
CA PHE A 232 -15.25 -1.12 -16.54
C PHE A 232 -15.47 0.22 -17.26
N VAL A 233 -15.72 1.30 -16.51
CA VAL A 233 -15.88 2.65 -17.09
C VAL A 233 -14.57 3.17 -17.68
N GLY A 234 -13.44 2.92 -17.03
CA GLY A 234 -12.12 3.35 -17.50
C GLY A 234 -11.55 2.50 -18.63
N LEU A 235 -11.97 1.23 -18.74
CA LEU A 235 -11.39 0.24 -19.65
C LEU A 235 -11.37 0.65 -21.14
N PRO A 236 -12.39 1.33 -21.71
CA PRO A 236 -12.34 1.79 -23.10
C PRO A 236 -11.21 2.78 -23.40
N TYR A 237 -10.70 3.46 -22.37
CA TYR A 237 -9.64 4.46 -22.49
C TYR A 237 -8.25 3.92 -22.10
N GLY A 238 -8.07 2.59 -22.03
CA GLY A 238 -6.81 1.94 -21.70
C GLY A 238 -6.40 2.03 -20.24
N GLY A 239 -5.10 1.84 -19.99
CA GLY A 239 -4.52 1.89 -18.64
C GLY A 239 -4.69 3.24 -17.95
N ASP A 240 -4.57 4.34 -18.68
CA ASP A 240 -4.80 5.71 -18.17
C ASP A 240 -6.24 5.92 -17.74
N GLY A 241 -7.20 5.45 -18.53
CA GLY A 241 -8.62 5.53 -18.19
C GLY A 241 -8.96 4.75 -16.93
N VAL A 242 -8.44 3.52 -16.79
CA VAL A 242 -8.62 2.70 -15.59
C VAL A 242 -7.99 3.39 -14.38
N ALA A 243 -6.77 3.94 -14.50
CA ALA A 243 -6.08 4.65 -13.45
C ALA A 243 -6.83 5.91 -12.99
N LEU A 244 -7.36 6.69 -13.95
CA LEU A 244 -8.14 7.89 -13.67
C LEU A 244 -9.44 7.56 -12.93
N CYS A 245 -10.26 6.64 -13.48
CA CYS A 245 -11.53 6.26 -12.88
C CYS A 245 -11.35 5.64 -11.49
N TYR A 246 -10.35 4.78 -11.31
CA TYR A 246 -9.97 4.25 -10.00
C TYR A 246 -9.63 5.36 -9.01
N SER A 247 -8.77 6.30 -9.39
CA SER A 247 -8.34 7.39 -8.52
C SER A 247 -9.48 8.32 -8.15
N CYS A 248 -10.37 8.63 -9.09
CA CYS A 248 -11.58 9.39 -8.81
C CYS A 248 -12.49 8.68 -7.79
N VAL A 249 -12.72 7.38 -7.97
CA VAL A 249 -13.54 6.60 -7.02
C VAL A 249 -12.89 6.55 -5.65
N VAL A 250 -11.58 6.32 -5.55
CA VAL A 250 -10.86 6.30 -4.25
C VAL A 250 -10.95 7.65 -3.56
N LEU A 251 -10.75 8.77 -4.28
CA LEU A 251 -10.89 10.12 -3.72
C LEU A 251 -12.30 10.38 -3.22
N LEU A 252 -13.32 10.08 -4.01
CA LEU A 252 -14.71 10.34 -3.69
C LEU A 252 -15.23 9.41 -2.59
N TRP A 253 -14.89 8.12 -2.63
CA TRP A 253 -15.36 7.13 -1.67
C TRP A 253 -14.71 7.25 -0.28
N THR A 254 -13.51 7.79 -0.20
CA THR A 254 -12.82 7.98 1.09
C THR A 254 -13.69 8.75 2.09
N TRP A 255 -14.37 9.80 1.67
CA TRP A 255 -15.19 10.65 2.56
C TRP A 255 -16.40 9.93 3.13
N PRO A 256 -17.31 9.31 2.33
CA PRO A 256 -18.39 8.49 2.85
C PRO A 256 -17.90 7.35 3.73
N CYS A 257 -16.82 6.66 3.33
CA CYS A 257 -16.23 5.56 4.09
C CYS A 257 -15.81 6.01 5.50
N MET A 258 -15.11 7.14 5.60
CA MET A 258 -14.71 7.75 6.87
C MET A 258 -15.92 8.18 7.69
N HIS A 259 -16.94 8.76 7.07
CA HIS A 259 -18.17 9.17 7.74
C HIS A 259 -18.87 7.99 8.41
N PHE A 260 -19.08 6.89 7.68
CA PHE A 260 -19.74 5.70 8.22
C PHE A 260 -18.89 5.02 9.31
N ALA A 261 -17.57 5.02 9.18
CA ALA A 261 -16.68 4.46 10.19
C ALA A 261 -16.71 5.27 11.49
N ALA A 262 -16.75 6.59 11.41
CA ALA A 262 -16.72 7.51 12.55
C ALA A 262 -18.04 7.60 13.33
N ARG A 263 -19.20 7.26 12.73
CA ARG A 263 -20.56 7.48 13.27
C ARG A 263 -20.79 7.02 14.70
N SER A 264 -20.15 5.95 15.15
CA SER A 264 -20.33 5.39 16.50
C SER A 264 -19.14 5.70 17.42
N THR A 265 -18.37 6.70 17.10
CA THR A 265 -17.22 7.16 17.89
C THR A 265 -17.33 8.66 18.13
N LEU A 266 -16.54 9.19 19.05
CA LEU A 266 -16.41 10.64 19.25
C LEU A 266 -15.56 11.34 18.19
N VAL A 267 -15.14 10.61 17.14
CA VAL A 267 -14.35 11.17 16.04
C VAL A 267 -15.25 12.01 15.14
N ASP A 268 -15.03 13.30 15.14
CA ASP A 268 -15.80 14.29 14.36
C ASP A 268 -15.08 14.75 13.10
N TRP A 269 -15.84 15.32 12.15
CA TRP A 269 -15.30 15.83 10.90
C TRP A 269 -14.29 16.95 11.08
N LYS A 270 -14.50 17.83 12.08
CA LYS A 270 -13.58 18.92 12.38
C LYS A 270 -12.22 18.36 12.80
N GLY A 271 -12.22 17.33 13.64
CA GLY A 271 -11.01 16.62 14.06
C GLY A 271 -10.29 15.96 12.89
N ILE A 272 -11.02 15.23 12.02
CA ILE A 272 -10.46 14.59 10.83
C ILE A 272 -9.84 15.64 9.92
N LEU A 273 -10.57 16.70 9.54
CA LEU A 273 -10.06 17.76 8.68
C LEU A 273 -8.87 18.50 9.32
N GLY A 274 -8.88 18.71 10.63
CA GLY A 274 -7.73 19.28 11.36
C GLY A 274 -6.51 18.35 11.37
N ALA A 275 -6.72 17.05 11.44
CA ALA A 275 -5.64 16.06 11.44
C ALA A 275 -4.95 15.94 10.06
N ILE A 276 -5.73 15.98 8.96
CA ILE A 276 -5.22 15.82 7.60
C ILE A 276 -4.86 17.16 6.93
N GLY A 277 -5.54 18.25 7.30
CA GLY A 277 -5.45 19.53 6.60
C GLY A 277 -4.04 20.12 6.63
N HIS A 278 -3.40 20.17 7.79
CA HIS A 278 -2.05 20.72 7.92
C HIS A 278 -0.99 19.96 7.10
N PRO A 279 -0.90 18.59 7.21
CA PRO A 279 0.01 17.83 6.37
C PRO A 279 -0.31 17.98 4.88
N LEU A 280 -1.60 17.97 4.50
CA LEU A 280 -2.00 18.05 3.10
C LEU A 280 -1.67 19.42 2.50
N LEU A 281 -1.97 20.52 3.21
CA LEU A 281 -1.60 21.87 2.77
C LEU A 281 -0.08 22.05 2.67
N GLY A 282 0.67 21.52 3.66
CA GLY A 282 2.13 21.53 3.61
C GLY A 282 2.67 20.76 2.41
N ALA A 283 2.08 19.60 2.10
CA ALA A 283 2.47 18.81 0.94
C ALA A 283 2.11 19.49 -0.37
N LEU A 284 0.94 20.15 -0.46
CA LEU A 284 0.52 20.93 -1.65
C LEU A 284 1.48 22.09 -1.91
N THR A 285 1.84 22.87 -0.88
CA THR A 285 2.80 23.98 -1.04
C THR A 285 4.18 23.49 -1.46
N ALA A 286 4.67 22.39 -0.88
CA ALA A 286 5.91 21.76 -1.28
C ALA A 286 5.83 21.19 -2.72
N GLY A 287 4.70 20.59 -3.09
CA GLY A 287 4.44 20.09 -4.44
C GLY A 287 4.50 21.21 -5.50
N VAL A 288 3.89 22.35 -5.20
CA VAL A 288 3.99 23.55 -6.07
C VAL A 288 5.44 24.03 -6.21
N ALA A 289 6.20 24.08 -5.11
CA ALA A 289 7.61 24.46 -5.15
C ALA A 289 8.44 23.50 -6.03
N VAL A 290 8.21 22.20 -5.93
CA VAL A 290 8.86 21.19 -6.76
C VAL A 290 8.41 21.30 -8.22
N LEU A 291 7.13 21.61 -8.49
CA LEU A 291 6.63 21.81 -9.84
C LEU A 291 7.32 23.00 -10.53
N VAL A 292 7.47 24.13 -9.82
CA VAL A 292 8.20 25.30 -10.31
C VAL A 292 9.67 24.93 -10.56
N LEU A 293 10.31 24.25 -9.63
CA LEU A 293 11.68 23.78 -9.77
C LEU A 293 11.85 22.88 -11.00
N ARG A 294 10.94 21.92 -11.18
CA ARG A 294 10.91 21.03 -12.35
C ARG A 294 10.83 21.83 -13.65
N PHE A 295 9.96 22.83 -13.72
CA PHE A 295 9.84 23.69 -14.90
C PHE A 295 11.14 24.43 -15.23
N LEU A 296 11.84 24.92 -14.21
CA LEU A 296 13.10 25.64 -14.37
C LEU A 296 14.27 24.73 -14.77
N LEU A 297 14.31 23.47 -14.25
CA LEU A 297 15.46 22.59 -14.40
C LEU A 297 15.30 21.51 -15.48
N ARG A 298 14.12 21.31 -16.04
CA ARG A 298 13.80 20.23 -16.99
C ARG A 298 14.74 20.19 -18.20
N ASN A 299 15.22 21.34 -18.67
CA ASN A 299 16.07 21.42 -19.88
C ASN A 299 17.57 21.61 -19.56
N THR A 300 17.93 21.66 -18.28
CA THR A 300 19.30 21.98 -17.85
C THR A 300 20.02 20.84 -17.16
N LEU A 301 19.28 19.93 -16.53
CA LEU A 301 19.84 18.84 -15.72
C LEU A 301 19.30 17.50 -16.14
N ALA A 302 20.07 16.45 -15.84
CA ALA A 302 19.64 15.06 -16.01
C ALA A 302 18.49 14.71 -15.04
N GLU A 303 17.60 13.78 -15.43
CA GLU A 303 16.39 13.41 -14.69
C GLU A 303 16.67 13.00 -13.24
N TRP A 304 17.72 12.21 -12.99
CA TRP A 304 18.12 11.80 -11.64
C TRP A 304 18.53 12.99 -10.75
N ALA A 305 19.14 14.04 -11.33
CA ALA A 305 19.51 15.24 -10.59
C ALA A 305 18.28 16.06 -10.24
N VAL A 306 17.31 16.19 -11.16
CA VAL A 306 16.00 16.80 -10.90
C VAL A 306 15.26 16.07 -9.78
N LEU A 307 15.31 14.73 -9.76
CA LEU A 307 14.71 13.92 -8.66
C LEU A 307 15.37 14.20 -7.31
N LEU A 308 16.70 14.21 -7.23
CA LEU A 308 17.41 14.45 -5.97
C LEU A 308 17.13 15.85 -5.43
N ILE A 309 17.26 16.87 -6.28
CA ILE A 309 16.98 18.26 -5.90
C ILE A 309 15.50 18.41 -5.52
N GLY A 310 14.58 17.80 -6.30
CA GLY A 310 13.16 17.78 -6.02
C GLY A 310 12.82 17.14 -4.68
N ALA A 311 13.48 16.03 -4.32
CA ALA A 311 13.30 15.38 -3.03
C ALA A 311 13.77 16.26 -1.86
N VAL A 312 14.92 16.93 -2.00
CA VAL A 312 15.43 17.86 -0.99
C VAL A 312 14.48 19.05 -0.84
N VAL A 313 14.04 19.66 -1.94
CA VAL A 313 13.11 20.81 -1.92
C VAL A 313 11.75 20.39 -1.34
N MET A 314 11.20 19.24 -1.75
CA MET A 314 9.96 18.69 -1.19
C MET A 314 10.09 18.56 0.33
N GLY A 315 11.15 17.91 0.83
CA GLY A 315 11.38 17.72 2.25
C GLY A 315 11.57 19.03 3.00
N ALA A 316 12.42 19.93 2.50
CA ALA A 316 12.73 21.20 3.15
C ALA A 316 11.49 22.11 3.25
N VAL A 317 10.79 22.35 2.14
CA VAL A 317 9.59 23.21 2.10
C VAL A 317 8.47 22.59 2.94
N TYR A 318 8.25 21.27 2.82
CA TYR A 318 7.24 20.58 3.61
C TYR A 318 7.46 20.70 5.13
N LEU A 319 8.68 20.40 5.60
CA LEU A 319 9.02 20.51 7.00
C LEU A 319 8.97 21.94 7.51
N LEU A 320 9.41 22.90 6.69
CA LEU A 320 9.33 24.33 7.01
C LEU A 320 7.86 24.75 7.21
N VAL A 321 6.96 24.40 6.27
CA VAL A 321 5.54 24.76 6.35
C VAL A 321 4.88 24.09 7.55
N VAL A 322 5.05 22.78 7.73
CA VAL A 322 4.36 22.02 8.80
C VAL A 322 4.91 22.40 10.19
N PHE A 323 6.22 22.60 10.35
CA PHE A 323 6.80 22.83 11.66
C PHE A 323 6.79 24.31 12.07
N TYR A 324 7.05 25.22 11.14
CA TYR A 324 7.19 26.66 11.46
C TYR A 324 5.90 27.43 11.19
N ILE A 325 5.24 27.24 10.05
CA ILE A 325 4.01 27.97 9.73
C ILE A 325 2.84 27.43 10.55
N PHE A 326 2.65 26.10 10.62
CA PHE A 326 1.56 25.51 11.41
C PHE A 326 1.93 25.19 12.87
N GLY A 327 3.17 25.45 13.31
CA GLY A 327 3.60 25.30 14.70
C GLY A 327 3.52 23.88 15.28
N ARG A 328 3.38 22.85 14.43
CA ARG A 328 3.11 21.47 14.86
C ARG A 328 4.35 20.67 15.28
N LYS A 329 5.54 21.29 15.36
CA LYS A 329 6.81 20.65 15.72
C LYS A 329 6.71 19.79 17.00
N LYS A 330 6.13 20.33 18.08
CA LYS A 330 6.01 19.63 19.37
C LYS A 330 5.17 18.34 19.25
N SER A 331 4.06 18.39 18.51
CA SER A 331 3.16 17.23 18.29
C SER A 331 3.87 16.08 17.61
N TYR A 332 4.55 16.31 16.48
CA TYR A 332 5.21 15.24 15.73
C TYR A 332 6.49 14.72 16.41
N VAL A 333 7.30 15.60 17.01
CA VAL A 333 8.51 15.20 17.75
C VAL A 333 8.17 14.37 18.99
N SER A 334 7.10 14.67 19.72
CA SER A 334 6.67 13.87 20.87
C SER A 334 6.28 12.45 20.48
N VAL A 335 5.68 12.27 19.31
CA VAL A 335 5.32 10.95 18.77
C VAL A 335 6.55 10.14 18.38
N LEU A 336 7.48 10.76 17.66
CA LEU A 336 8.74 10.08 17.29
C LEU A 336 9.52 9.63 18.53
N ARG A 337 9.51 10.42 19.60
CA ARG A 337 10.12 10.04 20.88
C ARG A 337 9.38 8.88 21.57
N SER A 338 8.06 8.83 21.50
CA SER A 338 7.28 7.72 22.08
C SER A 338 7.52 6.40 21.35
N LEU A 339 7.59 6.43 20.01
CA LEU A 339 7.91 5.26 19.21
C LEU A 339 9.32 4.70 19.51
N ARG A 340 10.30 5.57 19.74
CA ARG A 340 11.67 5.18 20.13
C ARG A 340 11.74 4.51 21.51
N LYS A 341 10.91 4.95 22.48
CA LYS A 341 10.84 4.35 23.81
C LYS A 341 10.22 2.96 23.82
N THR A 342 9.22 2.70 22.98
CA THR A 342 8.56 1.40 22.89
C THR A 342 9.45 0.33 22.24
N GLY A 343 10.37 0.72 21.35
CA GLY A 343 11.36 -0.19 20.75
C GLY A 343 12.50 -0.60 21.69
N SER A 344 12.74 0.14 22.78
CA SER A 344 13.84 -0.16 23.74
C SER A 344 13.39 -1.04 24.93
N THR A 345 12.08 -1.32 25.07
CA THR A 345 11.54 -2.16 26.16
C THR A 345 11.22 -3.59 25.70
N SER A 346 11.48 -3.93 24.43
CA SER A 346 11.27 -5.27 23.84
C SER A 346 12.58 -5.94 23.36
N ALA A 347 13.74 -5.45 23.79
CA ALA A 347 15.04 -6.07 23.58
C ALA A 347 15.49 -6.82 24.83
#